data_f995d0c4a4b944f7c115e7438ec335d7
#
_entry.id   f995d0c4a4b944f7c115e7438ec335d7
#
_cell.length_a   1.000
_cell.length_b   1.000
_cell.length_c   1.000
_cell.angle_alpha   90.00
_cell.angle_beta   90.00
_cell.angle_gamma   90.00
#
_symmetry.space_group_name_H-M   'P 1'
#
loop_
_entity.id
_entity.type
_entity.pdbx_description
1 polymer ?
#
loop_
_entity_poly.entity_id
_entity_poly.type
_entity_poly.pdbx_seq_one_letter_code
_entity_poly.pdbx_strand_id
1 'polypeptide(L)'
;VFKLDLPFFERQEKFILIFIPAYDEFSKIMLVVSKKNVFVFSKKDFGNYEKKYKKIISKKYGESTILIFLALKLVLKNYSEQFQIIRSLMNELDMNPIIDGIEESGRALRRLTDRLEGLVEMILVIKESEIKEFDTNLISFDYDTLNTETRYWLERCRSHIYRISSLRTKSEMRSNKQLNDTMSRLTVIMTFLTIASIVVSVPGTIGAIFGIPALSDTYFKPHTPILVFILILATLASVILGFWYWKSLGLKYIKQV
;
A
#
# COMPACT_ATOMS: atom_id res chain seq x y z
N VAL A 1 15.32 21.17 -18.69
CA VAL A 1 15.00 19.73 -18.77
C VAL A 1 13.60 19.56 -18.23
N PHE A 2 12.62 19.31 -19.11
CA PHE A 2 11.22 19.16 -18.74
C PHE A 2 11.06 17.93 -17.82
N LYS A 3 10.61 18.14 -16.59
CA LYS A 3 10.08 17.10 -15.71
C LYS A 3 8.64 16.79 -16.09
N LEU A 4 8.40 16.41 -17.34
CA LEU A 4 7.10 15.91 -17.77
C LEU A 4 7.05 14.41 -17.47
N ASP A 5 6.20 14.01 -16.54
CA ASP A 5 5.98 12.62 -16.16
C ASP A 5 4.72 12.02 -16.84
N LEU A 6 4.01 12.82 -17.62
CA LEU A 6 2.81 12.43 -18.36
C LEU A 6 3.01 12.55 -19.87
N PRO A 7 2.31 11.75 -20.69
CA PRO A 7 2.26 11.92 -22.14
C PRO A 7 1.76 13.32 -22.49
N PHE A 8 2.39 13.93 -23.48
CA PHE A 8 2.13 15.29 -23.86
C PHE A 8 2.11 15.43 -25.38
N PHE A 9 1.13 16.13 -25.90
CA PHE A 9 0.96 16.42 -27.32
C PHE A 9 0.79 17.93 -27.50
N GLU A 10 1.64 18.54 -28.32
CA GLU A 10 1.55 19.97 -28.64
C GLU A 10 1.72 20.21 -30.13
N ARG A 11 0.82 20.98 -30.69
CA ARG A 11 0.88 21.40 -32.08
C ARG A 11 1.45 22.80 -32.18
N GLN A 12 2.54 22.92 -32.91
CA GLN A 12 3.14 24.18 -33.32
C GLN A 12 2.82 24.45 -34.80
N GLU A 13 3.07 25.68 -35.28
CA GLU A 13 2.74 26.06 -36.66
C GLU A 13 3.40 25.19 -37.75
N LYS A 14 4.60 24.67 -37.49
CA LYS A 14 5.40 23.93 -38.48
C LYS A 14 5.69 22.47 -38.08
N PHE A 15 5.41 22.10 -36.85
CA PHE A 15 5.70 20.76 -36.35
C PHE A 15 4.78 20.40 -35.17
N ILE A 16 4.72 19.11 -34.90
CA ILE A 16 4.01 18.56 -33.75
C ILE A 16 5.05 17.94 -32.82
N LEU A 17 4.93 18.26 -31.55
CA LEU A 17 5.73 17.69 -30.49
C LEU A 17 4.93 16.64 -29.74
N ILE A 18 5.41 15.41 -29.71
CA ILE A 18 4.81 14.31 -28.95
C ILE A 18 5.85 13.84 -27.94
N PHE A 19 5.52 13.88 -26.68
CA PHE A 19 6.36 13.41 -25.60
C PHE A 19 5.67 12.25 -24.89
N ILE A 20 6.37 11.11 -24.76
CA ILE A 20 5.83 9.91 -24.15
C ILE A 20 6.85 9.44 -23.11
N PRO A 21 6.53 9.56 -21.80
CA PRO A 21 7.36 8.99 -20.76
C PRO A 21 7.23 7.48 -20.80
N ALA A 22 8.35 6.75 -20.93
CA ALA A 22 8.35 5.34 -20.60
C ALA A 22 8.30 5.17 -19.06
N TYR A 23 7.97 3.98 -18.58
CA TYR A 23 7.89 3.73 -17.13
C TYR A 23 9.25 3.92 -16.43
N ASP A 24 10.32 3.61 -17.13
CA ASP A 24 11.69 3.80 -16.69
C ASP A 24 12.08 5.30 -16.85
N GLU A 25 12.56 5.95 -15.80
CA GLU A 25 12.96 7.38 -15.81
C GLU A 25 13.98 7.73 -16.91
N PHE A 26 14.67 6.74 -17.42
CA PHE A 26 15.71 6.90 -18.47
C PHE A 26 15.18 6.76 -19.89
N SER A 27 13.95 6.33 -20.11
CA SER A 27 13.41 5.96 -21.42
C SER A 27 12.33 6.93 -21.91
N LYS A 28 12.60 8.21 -21.86
CA LYS A 28 11.70 9.24 -22.44
C LYS A 28 11.80 9.22 -23.95
N ILE A 29 10.64 9.21 -24.63
CA ILE A 29 10.54 9.27 -26.08
C ILE A 29 9.97 10.63 -26.44
N MET A 30 10.70 11.39 -27.27
CA MET A 30 10.20 12.63 -27.83
C MET A 30 10.19 12.49 -29.35
N LEU A 31 9.04 12.75 -29.95
CA LEU A 31 8.85 12.77 -31.40
C LEU A 31 8.60 14.21 -31.85
N VAL A 32 9.34 14.66 -32.81
CA VAL A 32 9.08 15.94 -33.50
C VAL A 32 8.68 15.60 -34.93
N VAL A 33 7.42 15.84 -35.23
CA VAL A 33 6.77 15.47 -36.50
C VAL A 33 6.57 16.73 -37.34
N SER A 34 7.11 16.75 -38.55
CA SER A 34 6.91 17.75 -39.56
C SER A 34 6.33 17.12 -40.83
N LYS A 35 5.82 17.91 -41.79
CA LYS A 35 5.25 17.43 -43.04
C LYS A 35 6.09 16.38 -43.80
N LYS A 36 7.40 16.46 -43.67
CA LYS A 36 8.31 15.61 -44.45
C LYS A 36 9.20 14.72 -43.58
N ASN A 37 9.39 15.05 -42.32
CA ASN A 37 10.37 14.39 -41.46
C ASN A 37 9.80 14.12 -40.09
N VAL A 38 10.18 12.99 -39.51
CA VAL A 38 9.96 12.64 -38.10
C VAL A 38 11.31 12.44 -37.42
N PHE A 39 11.54 13.21 -36.37
CA PHE A 39 12.72 13.04 -35.52
C PHE A 39 12.32 12.33 -34.25
N VAL A 40 13.00 11.25 -33.93
CA VAL A 40 12.79 10.47 -32.72
C VAL A 40 13.97 10.65 -31.79
N PHE A 41 13.73 11.20 -30.61
CA PHE A 41 14.73 11.35 -29.56
C PHE A 41 14.43 10.36 -28.45
N SER A 42 15.34 9.44 -28.20
CA SER A 42 15.25 8.46 -27.13
C SER A 42 16.63 8.14 -26.61
N LYS A 43 16.77 7.89 -25.30
CA LYS A 43 18.02 7.42 -24.69
C LYS A 43 18.27 5.94 -24.93
N LYS A 44 17.20 5.18 -25.14
CA LYS A 44 17.28 3.73 -25.36
C LYS A 44 17.18 3.46 -26.85
N ASP A 45 18.06 2.63 -27.36
CA ASP A 45 17.99 2.20 -28.75
C ASP A 45 16.64 1.50 -28.98
N PHE A 46 15.91 1.97 -29.98
CA PHE A 46 14.64 1.38 -30.38
C PHE A 46 14.78 0.01 -31.03
N GLY A 47 15.96 -0.61 -30.96
CA GLY A 47 16.35 -1.91 -31.45
C GLY A 47 15.35 -2.61 -32.36
N ASN A 48 15.73 -2.98 -33.58
CA ASN A 48 14.86 -3.66 -34.57
C ASN A 48 13.67 -2.86 -35.16
N TYR A 49 13.49 -1.56 -34.84
CA TYR A 49 12.46 -0.75 -35.52
C TYR A 49 12.69 -0.67 -37.02
N GLU A 50 13.92 -0.54 -37.45
CA GLU A 50 14.27 -0.47 -38.86
C GLU A 50 13.76 -1.70 -39.63
N LYS A 51 13.88 -2.90 -39.05
CA LYS A 51 13.33 -4.13 -39.65
C LYS A 51 11.81 -4.18 -39.65
N LYS A 52 11.16 -3.72 -38.57
CA LYS A 52 9.71 -3.64 -38.48
C LYS A 52 9.16 -2.57 -39.42
N TYR A 53 9.82 -1.43 -39.50
CA TYR A 53 9.50 -0.31 -40.35
C TYR A 53 9.61 -0.69 -41.84
N LYS A 54 10.71 -1.27 -42.28
CA LYS A 54 10.87 -1.80 -43.65
C LYS A 54 9.79 -2.79 -44.07
N LYS A 55 9.30 -3.62 -43.12
CA LYS A 55 8.21 -4.57 -43.37
C LYS A 55 6.84 -3.91 -43.53
N ILE A 56 6.62 -2.74 -42.92
CA ILE A 56 5.35 -1.99 -42.94
C ILE A 56 5.33 -1.00 -44.12
N ILE A 57 6.42 -0.36 -44.45
CA ILE A 57 6.56 0.56 -45.61
C ILE A 57 6.15 -0.10 -46.94
N SER A 58 6.32 -1.43 -47.04
CA SER A 58 5.86 -2.17 -48.24
C SER A 58 4.34 -2.02 -48.50
N LYS A 59 3.57 -1.48 -47.56
CA LYS A 59 2.11 -1.33 -47.64
C LYS A 59 1.62 0.08 -48.06
N LYS A 60 2.49 0.99 -48.51
CA LYS A 60 2.11 2.35 -48.99
C LYS A 60 1.46 3.29 -47.94
N TYR A 61 1.79 3.17 -46.68
CA TYR A 61 1.31 4.08 -45.64
C TYR A 61 2.25 5.29 -45.49
N GLY A 62 1.73 6.42 -44.95
CA GLY A 62 2.55 7.58 -44.59
C GLY A 62 3.57 7.25 -43.50
N GLU A 63 4.83 7.54 -43.75
CA GLU A 63 5.97 7.15 -42.89
C GLU A 63 5.83 7.70 -41.46
N SER A 64 5.38 8.95 -41.32
CA SER A 64 5.19 9.63 -40.01
C SER A 64 4.14 8.96 -39.16
N THR A 65 3.02 8.60 -39.74
CA THR A 65 1.87 7.96 -39.06
C THR A 65 2.26 6.61 -38.48
N ILE A 66 3.00 5.83 -39.25
CA ILE A 66 3.48 4.49 -38.84
C ILE A 66 4.50 4.60 -37.69
N LEU A 67 5.43 5.55 -37.78
CA LEU A 67 6.43 5.74 -36.73
C LEU A 67 5.80 6.15 -35.40
N ILE A 68 4.84 7.04 -35.43
CA ILE A 68 4.09 7.44 -34.22
C ILE A 68 3.36 6.24 -33.64
N PHE A 69 2.62 5.50 -34.48
CA PHE A 69 1.92 4.30 -34.06
C PHE A 69 2.85 3.26 -33.41
N LEU A 70 4.01 3.02 -34.03
CA LEU A 70 5.00 2.06 -33.50
C LEU A 70 5.59 2.53 -32.17
N ALA A 71 5.83 3.85 -32.01
CA ALA A 71 6.31 4.41 -30.76
C ALA A 71 5.27 4.25 -29.64
N LEU A 72 4.00 4.56 -29.90
CA LEU A 72 2.91 4.37 -28.95
C LEU A 72 2.74 2.89 -28.57
N LYS A 73 2.77 2.00 -29.54
CA LYS A 73 2.69 0.56 -29.31
C LYS A 73 3.82 0.02 -28.46
N LEU A 74 5.04 0.54 -28.64
CA LEU A 74 6.18 0.16 -27.80
C LEU A 74 5.99 0.61 -26.36
N VAL A 75 5.56 1.86 -26.17
CA VAL A 75 5.30 2.38 -24.83
C VAL A 75 4.23 1.59 -24.13
N LEU A 76 3.14 1.27 -24.83
CA LEU A 76 2.08 0.42 -24.28
C LEU A 76 2.61 -0.96 -23.88
N LYS A 77 3.47 -1.57 -24.70
CA LYS A 77 4.13 -2.83 -24.36
C LYS A 77 4.96 -2.69 -23.09
N ASN A 78 5.75 -1.62 -22.97
CA ASN A 78 6.54 -1.36 -21.75
C ASN A 78 5.64 -1.19 -20.52
N TYR A 79 4.53 -0.47 -20.63
CA TYR A 79 3.57 -0.31 -19.54
C TYR A 79 2.93 -1.65 -19.14
N SER A 80 2.60 -2.49 -20.10
CA SER A 80 2.06 -3.82 -19.82
C SER A 80 3.07 -4.74 -19.10
N GLU A 81 4.35 -4.68 -19.47
CA GLU A 81 5.43 -5.41 -18.80
C GLU A 81 5.61 -4.92 -17.36
N GLN A 82 5.57 -3.62 -17.13
CA GLN A 82 5.65 -3.04 -15.78
C GLN A 82 4.44 -3.42 -14.92
N PHE A 83 3.25 -3.43 -15.51
CA PHE A 83 2.06 -3.93 -14.81
C PHE A 83 2.24 -5.37 -14.34
N GLN A 84 2.82 -6.25 -15.17
CA GLN A 84 3.05 -7.65 -14.78
C GLN A 84 4.04 -7.76 -13.60
N ILE A 85 5.07 -6.91 -13.58
CA ILE A 85 6.03 -6.86 -12.45
C ILE A 85 5.30 -6.43 -11.17
N ILE A 86 4.52 -5.34 -11.21
CA ILE A 86 3.75 -4.87 -10.06
C ILE A 86 2.76 -5.95 -9.60
N ARG A 87 2.10 -6.62 -10.51
CA ARG A 87 1.17 -7.72 -10.22
C ARG A 87 1.85 -8.88 -9.51
N SER A 88 3.06 -9.26 -9.91
CA SER A 88 3.82 -10.32 -9.24
C SER A 88 4.18 -9.95 -7.81
N LEU A 89 4.63 -8.70 -7.59
CA LEU A 89 4.90 -8.16 -6.24
C LEU A 89 3.64 -8.15 -5.37
N MET A 90 2.50 -7.76 -5.93
CA MET A 90 1.22 -7.81 -5.21
C MET A 90 0.80 -9.22 -4.79
N ASN A 91 1.10 -10.23 -5.61
CA ASN A 91 0.80 -11.62 -5.26
C ASN A 91 1.70 -12.12 -4.09
N GLU A 92 2.95 -11.67 -4.03
CA GLU A 92 3.83 -11.91 -2.87
C GLU A 92 3.29 -11.22 -1.60
N LEU A 93 2.84 -9.98 -1.72
CA LEU A 93 2.26 -9.21 -0.62
C LEU A 93 0.93 -9.79 -0.10
N ASP A 94 0.19 -10.52 -0.91
CA ASP A 94 -0.99 -11.28 -0.45
C ASP A 94 -0.62 -12.37 0.56
N MET A 95 0.52 -13.01 0.37
CA MET A 95 1.02 -14.07 1.27
C MET A 95 1.66 -13.48 2.53
N ASN A 96 2.52 -12.46 2.35
CA ASN A 96 3.23 -11.78 3.42
C ASN A 96 3.03 -10.26 3.30
N PRO A 97 1.97 -9.70 3.89
CA PRO A 97 1.65 -8.28 3.78
C PRO A 97 2.65 -7.43 4.57
N ILE A 98 3.55 -6.76 3.86
CA ILE A 98 4.47 -5.74 4.38
C ILE A 98 3.90 -4.38 3.98
N ILE A 99 3.63 -3.50 4.95
CA ILE A 99 2.98 -2.20 4.72
C ILE A 99 3.74 -1.35 3.70
N ASP A 100 5.07 -1.24 3.84
CA ASP A 100 5.91 -0.46 2.92
C ASP A 100 5.82 -0.97 1.48
N GLY A 101 5.82 -2.30 1.29
CA GLY A 101 5.66 -2.92 -0.03
C GLY A 101 4.27 -2.68 -0.64
N ILE A 102 3.22 -2.67 0.18
CA ILE A 102 1.85 -2.35 -0.26
C ILE A 102 1.77 -0.89 -0.72
N GLU A 103 2.37 0.03 0.03
CA GLU A 103 2.38 1.44 -0.34
C GLU A 103 3.21 1.73 -1.59
N GLU A 104 4.37 1.10 -1.72
CA GLU A 104 5.23 1.23 -2.89
C GLU A 104 4.54 0.71 -4.15
N SER A 105 3.95 -0.49 -4.09
CA SER A 105 3.16 -1.06 -5.18
C SER A 105 1.97 -0.16 -5.54
N GLY A 106 1.32 0.45 -4.54
CA GLY A 106 0.24 1.40 -4.73
C GLY A 106 0.67 2.68 -5.45
N ARG A 107 1.83 3.24 -5.09
CA ARG A 107 2.41 4.41 -5.77
C ARG A 107 2.80 4.08 -7.21
N ALA A 108 3.42 2.92 -7.43
CA ALA A 108 3.82 2.47 -8.75
C ALA A 108 2.59 2.28 -9.67
N LEU A 109 1.53 1.67 -9.14
CA LEU A 109 0.32 1.40 -9.90
C LEU A 109 -0.45 2.71 -10.24
N ARG A 110 -0.53 3.66 -9.32
CA ARG A 110 -1.12 4.99 -9.60
C ARG A 110 -0.36 5.71 -10.71
N ARG A 111 0.97 5.78 -10.62
CA ARG A 111 1.80 6.38 -11.68
C ARG A 111 1.57 5.72 -13.05
N LEU A 112 1.42 4.40 -13.07
CA LEU A 112 1.13 3.68 -14.31
C LEU A 112 -0.26 4.01 -14.84
N THR A 113 -1.26 4.15 -13.96
CA THR A 113 -2.63 4.55 -14.30
C THR A 113 -2.64 5.93 -14.94
N ASP A 114 -2.01 6.92 -14.31
CA ASP A 114 -1.93 8.29 -14.83
C ASP A 114 -1.28 8.34 -16.22
N ARG A 115 -0.25 7.54 -16.44
CA ARG A 115 0.43 7.45 -17.75
C ARG A 115 -0.43 6.76 -18.81
N LEU A 116 -1.18 5.72 -18.44
CA LEU A 116 -2.12 5.07 -19.34
C LEU A 116 -3.30 5.98 -19.71
N GLU A 117 -3.80 6.77 -18.77
CA GLU A 117 -4.83 7.79 -19.02
C GLU A 117 -4.34 8.81 -20.03
N GLY A 118 -3.16 9.38 -19.80
CA GLY A 118 -2.56 10.32 -20.76
C GLY A 118 -2.27 9.70 -22.14
N LEU A 119 -1.94 8.38 -22.18
CA LEU A 119 -1.76 7.67 -23.44
C LEU A 119 -3.09 7.49 -24.19
N VAL A 120 -4.18 7.19 -23.49
CA VAL A 120 -5.53 7.13 -24.08
C VAL A 120 -5.92 8.48 -24.69
N GLU A 121 -5.76 9.56 -23.92
CA GLU A 121 -6.06 10.91 -24.38
C GLU A 121 -5.24 11.28 -25.62
N MET A 122 -3.93 11.00 -25.60
CA MET A 122 -3.06 11.26 -26.74
C MET A 122 -3.48 10.48 -27.98
N ILE A 123 -3.81 9.20 -27.86
CA ILE A 123 -4.29 8.37 -28.98
C ILE A 123 -5.57 8.97 -29.58
N LEU A 124 -6.51 9.42 -28.75
CA LEU A 124 -7.74 10.06 -29.18
C LEU A 124 -7.47 11.37 -29.92
N VAL A 125 -6.62 12.24 -29.33
CA VAL A 125 -6.25 13.50 -29.98
C VAL A 125 -5.59 13.26 -31.34
N ILE A 126 -4.69 12.28 -31.45
CA ILE A 126 -4.05 11.94 -32.71
C ILE A 126 -5.07 11.44 -33.74
N LYS A 127 -6.04 10.63 -33.31
CA LYS A 127 -7.07 10.04 -34.18
C LYS A 127 -8.09 11.07 -34.65
N GLU A 128 -8.56 11.96 -33.75
CA GLU A 128 -9.64 12.93 -34.02
C GLU A 128 -9.13 14.20 -34.69
N SER A 129 -7.86 14.51 -34.54
CA SER A 129 -7.26 15.69 -35.18
C SER A 129 -7.06 15.40 -36.66
N GLU A 130 -7.68 16.20 -37.53
CA GLU A 130 -7.32 16.30 -38.95
C GLU A 130 -5.94 16.98 -39.08
N ILE A 131 -4.91 16.18 -38.81
CA ILE A 131 -3.53 16.67 -38.80
C ILE A 131 -2.97 16.48 -40.20
N LYS A 132 -2.72 17.60 -40.90
CA LYS A 132 -2.18 17.59 -42.26
C LYS A 132 -0.80 16.93 -42.38
N GLU A 133 -0.11 16.76 -41.27
CA GLU A 133 1.23 16.19 -41.18
C GLU A 133 1.24 14.66 -41.21
N PHE A 134 0.11 14.02 -40.86
CA PHE A 134 -0.03 12.58 -40.95
C PHE A 134 -1.51 12.18 -41.16
N ASP A 135 -1.74 11.19 -41.98
CA ASP A 135 -3.07 10.67 -42.28
C ASP A 135 -3.31 9.41 -41.42
N THR A 136 -4.25 9.51 -40.48
CA THR A 136 -4.65 8.38 -39.62
C THR A 136 -5.72 7.49 -40.27
N ASN A 137 -6.38 7.94 -41.33
CA ASN A 137 -7.49 7.20 -41.96
C ASN A 137 -7.06 5.83 -42.46
N LEU A 138 -5.84 5.73 -43.03
CA LEU A 138 -5.29 4.49 -43.58
C LEU A 138 -5.03 3.41 -42.50
N ILE A 139 -4.78 3.80 -41.26
CA ILE A 139 -4.49 2.92 -40.12
C ILE A 139 -5.45 3.16 -38.96
N SER A 140 -6.62 3.68 -39.26
CA SER A 140 -7.66 3.99 -38.25
C SER A 140 -7.99 2.76 -37.40
N PHE A 141 -8.14 1.59 -38.01
CA PHE A 141 -8.39 0.35 -37.30
C PHE A 141 -7.25 -0.03 -36.32
N ASP A 142 -6.01 0.21 -36.71
CA ASP A 142 -4.84 -0.07 -35.87
C ASP A 142 -4.82 0.88 -34.65
N TYR A 143 -5.18 2.15 -34.82
CA TYR A 143 -5.32 3.12 -33.73
C TYR A 143 -6.50 2.77 -32.80
N ASP A 144 -7.63 2.26 -33.34
CA ASP A 144 -8.76 1.79 -32.53
C ASP A 144 -8.36 0.58 -31.69
N THR A 145 -7.63 -0.34 -32.28
CA THR A 145 -7.09 -1.51 -31.58
C THR A 145 -6.12 -1.06 -30.47
N LEU A 146 -5.23 -0.13 -30.75
CA LEU A 146 -4.28 0.40 -29.77
C LEU A 146 -5.03 1.11 -28.61
N ASN A 147 -6.04 1.91 -28.91
CA ASN A 147 -6.88 2.57 -27.91
C ASN A 147 -7.59 1.55 -27.02
N THR A 148 -8.18 0.52 -27.63
CA THR A 148 -8.88 -0.56 -26.92
C THR A 148 -7.91 -1.32 -26.00
N GLU A 149 -6.71 -1.65 -26.48
CA GLU A 149 -5.68 -2.31 -25.71
C GLU A 149 -5.19 -1.42 -24.55
N THR A 150 -5.02 -0.10 -24.78
CA THR A 150 -4.61 0.86 -23.74
C THR A 150 -5.68 0.96 -22.65
N ARG A 151 -6.95 1.06 -23.03
CA ARG A 151 -8.09 1.07 -22.09
C ARG A 151 -8.19 -0.23 -21.30
N TYR A 152 -7.95 -1.38 -21.92
CA TYR A 152 -7.88 -2.65 -21.21
C TYR A 152 -6.84 -2.64 -20.10
N TRP A 153 -5.63 -2.18 -20.38
CA TRP A 153 -4.59 -2.09 -19.35
C TRP A 153 -4.93 -1.06 -18.27
N LEU A 154 -5.53 0.06 -18.64
CA LEU A 154 -6.00 1.08 -17.70
C LEU A 154 -7.02 0.51 -16.71
N GLU A 155 -8.04 -0.20 -17.20
CA GLU A 155 -9.04 -0.84 -16.33
C GLU A 155 -8.44 -1.92 -15.44
N ARG A 156 -7.45 -2.67 -15.94
CA ARG A 156 -6.68 -3.62 -15.13
C ARG A 156 -5.92 -2.92 -14.00
N CYS A 157 -5.28 -1.80 -14.27
CA CYS A 157 -4.59 -1.01 -13.24
C CYS A 157 -5.57 -0.50 -12.20
N ARG A 158 -6.71 0.06 -12.61
CA ARG A 158 -7.75 0.54 -11.69
C ARG A 158 -8.29 -0.58 -10.80
N SER A 159 -8.58 -1.74 -11.35
CA SER A 159 -9.01 -2.92 -10.58
C SER A 159 -7.97 -3.32 -9.52
N HIS A 160 -6.68 -3.24 -9.84
CA HIS A 160 -5.62 -3.60 -8.90
C HIS A 160 -5.38 -2.53 -7.82
N ILE A 161 -5.72 -1.26 -8.05
CA ILE A 161 -5.75 -0.21 -7.01
C ILE A 161 -6.76 -0.58 -5.91
N TYR A 162 -7.93 -1.07 -6.26
CA TYR A 162 -8.91 -1.57 -5.26
C TYR A 162 -8.36 -2.75 -4.47
N ARG A 163 -7.65 -3.67 -5.15
CA ARG A 163 -7.00 -4.80 -4.47
C ARG A 163 -5.94 -4.34 -3.46
N ILE A 164 -5.12 -3.34 -3.80
CA ILE A 164 -4.14 -2.74 -2.88
C ILE A 164 -4.82 -2.15 -1.65
N SER A 165 -5.93 -1.43 -1.83
CA SER A 165 -6.71 -0.90 -0.71
C SER A 165 -7.19 -2.02 0.21
N SER A 166 -7.71 -3.11 -0.35
CA SER A 166 -8.11 -4.30 0.42
C SER A 166 -6.96 -4.95 1.18
N LEU A 167 -5.77 -5.06 0.55
CA LEU A 167 -4.56 -5.58 1.20
C LEU A 167 -4.13 -4.72 2.38
N ARG A 168 -4.17 -3.41 2.23
CA ARG A 168 -3.87 -2.46 3.30
C ARG A 168 -4.81 -2.66 4.48
N THR A 169 -6.12 -2.68 4.25
CA THR A 169 -7.12 -2.90 5.29
C THR A 169 -6.90 -4.25 6.01
N LYS A 170 -6.60 -5.31 5.25
CA LYS A 170 -6.29 -6.64 5.82
C LYS A 170 -5.03 -6.62 6.70
N SER A 171 -3.99 -5.89 6.29
CA SER A 171 -2.76 -5.72 7.07
C SER A 171 -3.02 -4.93 8.35
N GLU A 172 -3.77 -3.84 8.28
CA GLU A 172 -4.18 -3.03 9.42
C GLU A 172 -5.02 -3.84 10.42
N MET A 173 -5.97 -4.63 9.94
CA MET A 173 -6.78 -5.53 10.79
C MET A 173 -5.92 -6.57 11.51
N ARG A 174 -4.91 -7.16 10.85
CA ARG A 174 -3.99 -8.11 11.48
C ARG A 174 -3.16 -7.44 12.57
N SER A 175 -2.62 -6.26 12.30
CA SER A 175 -1.85 -5.47 13.27
C SER A 175 -2.71 -5.12 14.48
N ASN A 176 -3.93 -4.64 14.27
CA ASN A 176 -4.87 -4.32 15.34
C ASN A 176 -5.23 -5.56 16.18
N LYS A 177 -5.43 -6.71 15.53
CA LYS A 177 -5.66 -7.96 16.27
C LYS A 177 -4.47 -8.32 17.16
N GLN A 178 -3.24 -8.24 16.64
CA GLN A 178 -2.03 -8.51 17.42
C GLN A 178 -1.88 -7.54 18.60
N LEU A 179 -2.18 -6.24 18.37
CA LEU A 179 -2.19 -5.24 19.44
C LEU A 179 -3.21 -5.58 20.52
N ASN A 180 -4.44 -5.94 20.13
CA ASN A 180 -5.49 -6.32 21.08
C ASN A 180 -5.10 -7.58 21.88
N ASP A 181 -4.53 -8.59 21.23
CA ASP A 181 -4.05 -9.80 21.91
C ASP A 181 -2.95 -9.48 22.91
N THR A 182 -2.01 -8.57 22.53
CA THR A 182 -0.93 -8.11 23.43
C THR A 182 -1.49 -7.32 24.61
N MET A 183 -2.40 -6.37 24.33
CA MET A 183 -3.09 -5.58 25.37
C MET A 183 -3.84 -6.48 26.35
N SER A 184 -4.56 -7.48 25.83
CA SER A 184 -5.27 -8.45 26.66
C SER A 184 -4.30 -9.20 27.60
N ARG A 185 -3.15 -9.69 27.08
CA ARG A 185 -2.11 -10.34 27.89
C ARG A 185 -1.54 -9.41 28.95
N LEU A 186 -1.24 -8.16 28.60
CA LEU A 186 -0.75 -7.16 29.56
C LEU A 186 -1.79 -6.88 30.65
N THR A 187 -3.08 -6.76 30.29
CA THR A 187 -4.15 -6.57 31.26
C THR A 187 -4.24 -7.73 32.26
N VAL A 188 -4.10 -8.99 31.79
CA VAL A 188 -4.06 -10.16 32.67
C VAL A 188 -2.88 -10.09 33.64
N ILE A 189 -1.68 -9.75 33.15
CA ILE A 189 -0.47 -9.60 33.98
C ILE A 189 -0.65 -8.48 35.01
N MET A 190 -1.14 -7.30 34.59
CA MET A 190 -1.40 -6.18 35.49
C MET A 190 -2.41 -6.53 36.58
N THR A 191 -3.49 -7.23 36.22
CA THR A 191 -4.48 -7.71 37.16
C THR A 191 -3.87 -8.66 38.16
N PHE A 192 -3.04 -9.62 37.71
CA PHE A 192 -2.33 -10.53 38.61
C PHE A 192 -1.43 -9.78 39.59
N LEU A 193 -0.63 -8.83 39.11
CA LEU A 193 0.25 -8.02 39.96
C LEU A 193 -0.56 -7.19 40.98
N THR A 194 -1.69 -6.63 40.57
CA THR A 194 -2.56 -5.86 41.46
C THR A 194 -3.13 -6.74 42.57
N ILE A 195 -3.62 -7.94 42.25
CA ILE A 195 -4.13 -8.89 43.24
C ILE A 195 -3.01 -9.31 44.19
N ALA A 196 -1.83 -9.66 43.67
CA ALA A 196 -0.68 -10.04 44.49
C ALA A 196 -0.25 -8.89 45.42
N SER A 197 -0.24 -7.65 44.93
CA SER A 197 0.04 -6.46 45.71
C SER A 197 -0.97 -6.26 46.86
N ILE A 198 -2.25 -6.40 46.61
CA ILE A 198 -3.31 -6.29 47.63
C ILE A 198 -3.14 -7.37 48.69
N VAL A 199 -2.91 -8.63 48.27
CA VAL A 199 -2.74 -9.75 49.20
C VAL A 199 -1.58 -9.54 50.16
N VAL A 200 -0.47 -8.91 49.67
CA VAL A 200 0.70 -8.60 50.50
C VAL A 200 0.53 -7.31 51.32
N SER A 201 -0.07 -6.29 50.72
CA SER A 201 -0.17 -4.94 51.34
C SER A 201 -1.15 -4.93 52.50
N VAL A 202 -2.29 -5.65 52.46
CA VAL A 202 -3.29 -5.63 53.50
C VAL A 202 -2.75 -6.15 54.84
N PRO A 203 -2.14 -7.37 54.91
CA PRO A 203 -1.53 -7.85 56.16
C PRO A 203 -0.34 -6.98 56.57
N GLY A 204 0.47 -6.47 55.62
CA GLY A 204 1.60 -5.61 55.90
C GLY A 204 1.20 -4.30 56.57
N THR A 205 0.11 -3.66 56.12
CA THR A 205 -0.43 -2.44 56.70
C THR A 205 -0.96 -2.68 58.11
N ILE A 206 -1.69 -3.79 58.32
CA ILE A 206 -2.20 -4.18 59.62
C ILE A 206 -1.01 -4.45 60.59
N GLY A 207 0.00 -5.18 60.14
CA GLY A 207 1.20 -5.45 60.94
C GLY A 207 1.99 -4.19 61.31
N ALA A 208 2.07 -3.23 60.37
CA ALA A 208 2.73 -1.93 60.63
C ALA A 208 1.99 -1.11 61.68
N ILE A 209 0.67 -1.08 61.68
CA ILE A 209 -0.16 -0.41 62.69
C ILE A 209 0.11 -1.02 64.07
N PHE A 210 0.18 -2.35 64.18
CA PHE A 210 0.46 -3.05 65.44
C PHE A 210 1.90 -2.85 65.92
N GLY A 211 2.82 -2.52 65.03
CA GLY A 211 4.19 -2.22 65.36
C GLY A 211 4.44 -0.79 65.89
N ILE A 212 3.46 0.09 65.92
CA ILE A 212 3.60 1.45 66.47
C ILE A 212 3.80 1.37 68.01
N PRO A 213 4.95 1.84 68.55
CA PRO A 213 5.26 1.67 69.98
C PRO A 213 4.21 2.25 70.94
N ALA A 214 3.66 3.41 70.62
CA ALA A 214 2.63 4.05 71.44
C ALA A 214 1.33 3.24 71.55
N LEU A 215 0.94 2.48 70.53
CA LEU A 215 -0.23 1.62 70.52
C LEU A 215 0.09 0.21 71.04
N SER A 216 1.30 -0.27 70.73
CA SER A 216 1.78 -1.60 71.13
C SER A 216 1.83 -1.78 72.62
N ASP A 217 2.42 -0.87 73.36
CA ASP A 217 2.66 -1.03 74.80
C ASP A 217 1.39 -0.82 75.65
N THR A 218 0.50 0.03 75.20
CA THR A 218 -0.69 0.40 76.02
C THR A 218 -1.88 -0.47 75.72
N TYR A 219 -2.14 -0.78 74.43
CA TYR A 219 -3.38 -1.42 74.00
C TYR A 219 -3.19 -2.83 73.47
N PHE A 220 -2.05 -3.17 72.83
CA PHE A 220 -1.90 -4.42 72.12
C PHE A 220 -1.23 -5.55 72.94
N LYS A 221 -0.29 -5.23 73.84
CA LYS A 221 0.37 -6.25 74.68
C LYS A 221 -0.57 -7.23 75.41
N PRO A 222 -1.65 -6.74 76.10
CA PRO A 222 -2.54 -7.64 76.75
C PRO A 222 -3.39 -8.52 75.86
N HIS A 223 -3.54 -8.13 74.55
CA HIS A 223 -4.42 -8.77 73.57
C HIS A 223 -3.68 -9.44 72.42
N THR A 224 -2.37 -9.67 72.58
CA THR A 224 -1.50 -10.22 71.51
C THR A 224 -2.08 -11.46 70.77
N PRO A 225 -2.69 -12.47 71.45
CA PRO A 225 -3.25 -13.65 70.76
C PRO A 225 -4.43 -13.29 69.85
N ILE A 226 -5.27 -12.33 70.30
CA ILE A 226 -6.41 -11.88 69.49
C ILE A 226 -5.94 -11.12 68.25
N LEU A 227 -4.91 -10.30 68.37
CA LEU A 227 -4.32 -9.54 67.25
C LEU A 227 -3.67 -10.47 66.21
N VAL A 228 -2.94 -11.49 66.65
CA VAL A 228 -2.39 -12.50 65.73
C VAL A 228 -3.51 -13.21 65.00
N PHE A 229 -4.59 -13.55 65.68
CA PHE A 229 -5.76 -14.19 65.05
C PHE A 229 -6.42 -13.27 64.02
N ILE A 230 -6.59 -11.97 64.29
CA ILE A 230 -7.12 -10.96 63.36
C ILE A 230 -6.22 -10.88 62.12
N LEU A 231 -4.88 -10.85 62.31
CA LEU A 231 -3.94 -10.76 61.21
C LEU A 231 -4.00 -12.02 60.28
N ILE A 232 -4.11 -13.20 60.88
CA ILE A 232 -4.28 -14.45 60.12
C ILE A 232 -5.62 -14.44 59.36
N LEU A 233 -6.70 -14.00 60.01
CA LEU A 233 -8.01 -13.93 59.38
C LEU A 233 -8.05 -12.90 58.25
N ALA A 234 -7.42 -11.73 58.39
CA ALA A 234 -7.30 -10.74 57.34
C ALA A 234 -6.47 -11.21 56.14
N THR A 235 -5.38 -11.98 56.42
CA THR A 235 -4.56 -12.59 55.37
C THR A 235 -5.36 -13.61 54.60
N LEU A 236 -6.06 -14.52 55.27
CA LEU A 236 -6.94 -15.51 54.63
C LEU A 236 -8.04 -14.87 53.82
N ALA A 237 -8.68 -13.84 54.34
CA ALA A 237 -9.73 -13.10 53.64
C ALA A 237 -9.17 -12.42 52.35
N SER A 238 -7.99 -11.82 52.43
CA SER A 238 -7.34 -11.19 51.27
C SER A 238 -7.00 -12.21 50.18
N VAL A 239 -6.51 -13.37 50.56
CA VAL A 239 -6.19 -14.46 49.61
C VAL A 239 -7.49 -14.99 48.95
N ILE A 240 -8.54 -15.25 49.75
CA ILE A 240 -9.82 -15.74 49.23
C ILE A 240 -10.48 -14.73 48.31
N LEU A 241 -10.49 -13.43 48.66
CA LEU A 241 -11.02 -12.37 47.81
C LEU A 241 -10.18 -12.22 46.52
N GLY A 242 -8.86 -12.28 46.62
CA GLY A 242 -7.96 -12.25 45.46
C GLY A 242 -8.21 -13.42 44.51
N PHE A 243 -8.35 -14.64 45.02
CA PHE A 243 -8.66 -15.82 44.23
C PHE A 243 -10.07 -15.78 43.61
N TRP A 244 -11.05 -15.30 44.35
CA TRP A 244 -12.44 -15.14 43.84
C TRP A 244 -12.47 -14.10 42.69
N TYR A 245 -11.82 -12.98 42.89
CA TYR A 245 -11.70 -11.93 41.87
C TYR A 245 -10.98 -12.42 40.61
N TRP A 246 -9.88 -13.18 40.79
CA TRP A 246 -9.16 -13.82 39.70
C TRP A 246 -10.05 -14.79 38.91
N LYS A 247 -10.79 -15.65 39.60
CA LYS A 247 -11.73 -16.59 38.98
C LYS A 247 -12.85 -15.88 38.22
N SER A 248 -13.38 -14.80 38.78
CA SER A 248 -14.40 -13.99 38.13
C SER A 248 -13.93 -13.31 36.84
N LEU A 249 -12.68 -12.83 36.80
CA LEU A 249 -12.06 -12.24 35.62
C LEU A 249 -11.69 -13.30 34.58
N GLY A 250 -11.08 -14.41 35.00
CA GLY A 250 -10.70 -15.51 34.10
C GLY A 250 -11.91 -16.08 33.34
N LEU A 251 -13.06 -16.21 33.97
CA LEU A 251 -14.31 -16.67 33.33
C LEU A 251 -14.87 -15.66 32.33
N LYS A 252 -14.65 -14.35 32.50
CA LYS A 252 -15.06 -13.34 31.52
C LYS A 252 -14.17 -13.34 30.27
N TYR A 253 -12.87 -13.55 30.43
CA TYR A 253 -11.93 -13.56 29.28
C TYR A 253 -12.04 -14.83 28.44
N ILE A 254 -12.31 -16.00 29.04
CA ILE A 254 -12.50 -17.27 28.31
C ILE A 254 -13.80 -17.28 27.47
N LYS A 255 -14.79 -16.47 27.83
CA LYS A 255 -16.06 -16.34 27.07
C LYS A 255 -15.98 -15.39 25.88
N GLN A 256 -14.90 -14.61 25.71
CA GLN A 256 -14.72 -13.64 24.63
C GLN A 256 -13.71 -14.11 23.54
N VAL A 257 -13.11 -15.28 23.70
CA VAL A 257 -12.30 -15.97 22.70
C VAL A 257 -13.11 -17.10 22.07
#